data_2d1b0b22612c2e3036e678bd2d271baa
#
_entry.id   2d1b0b22612c2e3036e678bd2d271baa
#
_cell.length_a   1.000
_cell.length_b   1.000
_cell.length_c   1.000
_cell.angle_alpha   90.00
_cell.angle_beta   90.00
_cell.angle_gamma   90.00
#
_symmetry.space_group_name_H-M   'P 1'
#
loop_
_entity.id
_entity.type
_entity.pdbx_description
1 polymer ?
#
loop_
_entity_poly.entity_id
_entity_poly.type
_entity_poly.pdbx_seq_one_letter_code
_entity_poly.pdbx_strand_id
1 'polypeptide(L)'
;MQKKRQHLYEGMYIISSTLSDDARQKVLDKITSGIEGKGGEIRKLFDQGRRKLAYEINKKREGHYILVYFSAPTETIGQMWKELRLNEDLLRFMTLSVESVPEKIEFQPLPEV
;
A
#
# COMPACT_ATOMS: atom_id res chain seq x y z
N MET A 1 -24.79 -12.50 -13.59
CA MET A 1 -23.84 -11.37 -13.57
C MET A 1 -22.43 -11.89 -13.66
N GLN A 2 -21.69 -11.46 -14.64
CA GLN A 2 -20.29 -11.89 -14.77
C GLN A 2 -19.44 -11.14 -13.75
N LYS A 3 -18.62 -11.88 -13.02
CA LYS A 3 -17.62 -11.27 -12.17
C LYS A 3 -16.55 -10.62 -13.04
N LYS A 4 -16.13 -9.41 -12.70
CA LYS A 4 -14.98 -8.79 -13.33
C LYS A 4 -13.73 -9.60 -13.01
N ARG A 5 -12.84 -9.68 -13.98
CA ARG A 5 -11.59 -10.42 -13.81
C ARG A 5 -10.74 -9.79 -12.72
N GLN A 6 -10.32 -10.60 -11.78
CA GLN A 6 -9.47 -10.17 -10.67
C GLN A 6 -8.02 -10.52 -10.96
N HIS A 7 -7.13 -9.62 -10.58
CA HIS A 7 -5.69 -9.85 -10.60
C HIS A 7 -5.13 -9.71 -9.20
N LEU A 8 -4.01 -10.38 -8.95
CA LEU A 8 -3.33 -10.31 -7.67
C LEU A 8 -2.25 -9.23 -7.74
N TYR A 9 -2.22 -8.37 -6.73
CA TYR A 9 -1.31 -7.25 -6.64
C TYR A 9 -0.56 -7.22 -5.32
N GLU A 10 0.64 -6.64 -5.37
CA GLU A 10 1.41 -6.27 -4.19
C GLU A 10 1.42 -4.74 -4.13
N GLY A 11 0.85 -4.19 -3.06
CA GLY A 11 0.89 -2.75 -2.82
C GLY A 11 1.86 -2.44 -1.69
N MET A 12 2.84 -1.59 -1.93
CA MET A 12 3.74 -1.11 -0.90
C MET A 12 3.42 0.35 -0.60
N TYR A 13 3.27 0.65 0.70
CA TYR A 13 2.87 1.97 1.16
C TYR A 13 3.83 2.44 2.24
N ILE A 14 4.30 3.68 2.09
CA ILE A 14 5.14 4.32 3.10
C ILE A 14 4.33 5.45 3.72
N ILE A 15 3.95 5.26 4.98
CA ILE A 15 3.16 6.22 5.73
C ILE A 15 4.10 7.08 6.57
N SER A 16 3.78 8.36 6.75
CA SER A 16 4.59 9.27 7.55
C SER A 16 4.78 8.73 8.97
N SER A 17 6.05 8.64 9.42
CA SER A 17 6.38 8.14 10.74
C SER A 17 6.09 9.15 11.86
N THR A 18 5.75 10.39 11.50
CA THR A 18 5.42 11.42 12.47
C THR A 18 3.99 11.34 12.99
N LEU A 19 3.17 10.46 12.41
CA LEU A 19 1.79 10.28 12.84
C LEU A 19 1.72 9.49 14.13
N SER A 20 0.68 9.77 14.94
CA SER A 20 0.32 8.92 16.06
C SER A 20 -0.12 7.55 15.55
N ASP A 21 -0.16 6.57 16.45
CA ASP A 21 -0.63 5.23 16.11
C ASP A 21 -2.05 5.25 15.56
N ASP A 22 -2.93 6.06 16.17
CA ASP A 22 -4.31 6.19 15.72
C ASP A 22 -4.40 6.83 14.33
N ALA A 23 -3.63 7.85 14.06
CA ALA A 23 -3.61 8.52 12.76
C ALA A 23 -3.06 7.59 11.68
N ARG A 24 -2.01 6.83 12.01
CA ARG A 24 -1.46 5.84 11.09
C ARG A 24 -2.47 4.75 10.76
N GLN A 25 -3.19 4.27 11.78
CA GLN A 25 -4.23 3.27 11.57
C GLN A 25 -5.34 3.77 10.65
N LYS A 26 -5.70 5.04 10.75
CA LYS A 26 -6.69 5.64 9.85
C LYS A 26 -6.23 5.68 8.40
N VAL A 27 -4.95 5.95 8.16
CA VAL A 27 -4.39 5.89 6.80
C VAL A 27 -4.47 4.46 6.27
N LEU A 28 -4.06 3.49 7.07
CA LEU A 28 -4.13 2.08 6.70
C LEU A 28 -5.57 1.64 6.40
N ASP A 29 -6.52 2.06 7.24
CA ASP A 29 -7.94 1.74 7.03
C ASP A 29 -8.46 2.34 5.72
N LYS A 30 -8.03 3.53 5.35
CA LYS A 30 -8.39 4.12 4.06
C LYS A 30 -7.84 3.30 2.89
N ILE A 31 -6.63 2.79 3.01
CA ILE A 31 -6.03 1.95 1.98
C ILE A 31 -6.83 0.67 1.81
N THR A 32 -7.06 -0.04 2.90
CA THR A 32 -7.76 -1.33 2.86
C THR A 32 -9.22 -1.19 2.46
N SER A 33 -9.94 -0.21 3.01
CA SER A 33 -11.33 0.01 2.64
C SER A 33 -11.48 0.53 1.21
N GLY A 34 -10.49 1.28 0.72
CA GLY A 34 -10.47 1.70 -0.68
C GLY A 34 -10.35 0.52 -1.64
N ILE A 35 -9.52 -0.46 -1.30
CA ILE A 35 -9.40 -1.70 -2.07
C ILE A 35 -10.71 -2.48 -2.04
N GLU A 36 -11.25 -2.70 -0.85
CA GLU A 36 -12.48 -3.47 -0.66
C GLU A 36 -13.69 -2.78 -1.31
N GLY A 37 -13.77 -1.47 -1.19
CA GLY A 37 -14.86 -0.68 -1.76
C GLY A 37 -14.90 -0.69 -3.29
N LYS A 38 -13.81 -1.07 -3.94
CA LYS A 38 -13.73 -1.17 -5.40
C LYS A 38 -13.81 -2.63 -5.89
N GLY A 39 -14.27 -3.52 -5.02
CA GLY A 39 -14.44 -4.93 -5.37
C GLY A 39 -13.19 -5.77 -5.17
N GLY A 40 -12.20 -5.25 -4.48
CA GLY A 40 -10.99 -5.99 -4.16
C GLY A 40 -11.13 -6.78 -2.87
N GLU A 41 -10.16 -7.67 -2.65
CA GLU A 41 -10.09 -8.50 -1.46
C GLU A 41 -8.67 -8.48 -0.92
N ILE A 42 -8.53 -8.17 0.38
CA ILE A 42 -7.24 -8.20 1.05
C ILE A 42 -6.86 -9.65 1.31
N ARG A 43 -5.71 -10.06 0.78
CA ARG A 43 -5.19 -11.40 0.94
C ARG A 43 -4.26 -11.51 2.13
N LYS A 44 -3.34 -10.56 2.26
CA LYS A 44 -2.39 -10.56 3.34
C LYS A 44 -1.83 -9.15 3.54
N LEU A 45 -1.53 -8.82 4.78
CA LEU A 45 -0.95 -7.53 5.14
C LEU A 45 0.26 -7.77 6.04
N PHE A 46 1.38 -7.16 5.66
CA PHE A 46 2.60 -7.20 6.46
C PHE A 46 2.92 -5.79 6.93
N ASP A 47 2.88 -5.58 8.24
CA ASP A 47 3.32 -4.33 8.85
C ASP A 47 4.82 -4.46 9.14
N GLN A 48 5.63 -3.75 8.37
CA GLN A 48 7.08 -3.83 8.48
C GLN A 48 7.67 -2.80 9.44
N GLY A 49 6.83 -1.96 10.02
CA GLY A 49 7.23 -0.99 11.01
C GLY A 49 7.97 0.21 10.46
N ARG A 50 8.51 1.02 11.39
CA ARG A 50 9.29 2.20 11.03
C ARG A 50 10.65 1.79 10.45
N ARG A 51 10.98 2.36 9.29
CA ARG A 51 12.22 2.08 8.58
C ARG A 51 12.84 3.36 8.07
N LYS A 52 14.15 3.38 7.99
CA LYS A 52 14.87 4.48 7.37
C LYS A 52 14.66 4.45 5.88
N LEU A 53 14.36 5.61 5.29
CA LEU A 53 14.19 5.73 3.86
C LEU A 53 15.55 5.68 3.14
N ALA A 54 15.56 5.14 1.93
CA ALA A 54 16.78 5.12 1.11
C ALA A 54 17.22 6.54 0.75
N TYR A 55 16.27 7.46 0.65
CA TYR A 55 16.52 8.87 0.42
C TYR A 55 15.40 9.67 1.06
N GLU A 56 15.64 10.96 1.29
CA GLU A 56 14.68 11.84 1.94
C GLU A 56 13.47 12.08 1.03
N ILE A 57 12.27 11.94 1.60
CA ILE A 57 11.00 12.21 0.91
C ILE A 57 10.26 13.28 1.71
N ASN A 58 9.93 14.42 1.08
CA ASN A 58 9.23 15.53 1.73
C ASN A 58 9.87 15.91 3.07
N LYS A 59 11.20 15.97 3.11
CA LYS A 59 12.00 16.25 4.31
C LYS A 59 11.91 15.18 5.39
N LYS A 60 11.36 14.01 5.07
CA LYS A 60 11.28 12.89 6.01
C LYS A 60 12.40 11.89 5.71
N ARG A 61 13.03 11.39 6.78
CA ARG A 61 14.11 10.40 6.68
C ARG A 61 13.66 9.00 7.03
N GLU A 62 12.48 8.86 7.63
CA GLU A 62 11.91 7.59 8.04
C GLU A 62 10.45 7.51 7.60
N GLY A 63 9.96 6.30 7.45
CA GLY A 63 8.57 6.04 7.15
C GLY A 63 8.13 4.73 7.76
N HIS A 64 6.83 4.54 7.86
CA HIS A 64 6.25 3.29 8.31
C HIS A 64 5.85 2.48 7.07
N TYR A 65 6.46 1.30 6.90
CA TYR A 65 6.28 0.47 5.70
C TYR A 65 5.17 -0.55 5.91
N ILE A 66 4.22 -0.55 4.99
CA ILE A 66 3.12 -1.53 4.97
C ILE A 66 3.13 -2.19 3.59
N LEU A 67 3.03 -3.51 3.58
CA LEU A 67 2.92 -4.29 2.36
C LEU A 67 1.60 -5.03 2.36
N VAL A 68 0.80 -4.82 1.33
CA VAL A 68 -0.53 -5.42 1.22
C VAL A 68 -0.61 -6.24 -0.07
N TYR A 69 -0.95 -7.52 0.08
CA TYR A 69 -1.30 -8.36 -1.06
C TYR A 69 -2.81 -8.40 -1.20
N PHE A 70 -3.31 -8.07 -2.37
CA PHE A 70 -4.75 -8.00 -2.60
C PHE A 70 -5.08 -8.40 -4.03
N SER A 71 -6.29 -8.89 -4.21
CA SER A 71 -6.85 -9.08 -5.53
C SER A 71 -7.83 -7.96 -5.82
N ALA A 72 -7.90 -7.52 -7.05
CA ALA A 72 -8.83 -6.46 -7.45
C ALA A 72 -9.05 -6.48 -8.96
N PRO A 73 -10.19 -5.93 -9.43
CA PRO A 73 -10.37 -5.74 -10.86
C PRO A 73 -9.30 -4.79 -11.40
N THR A 74 -8.68 -5.16 -12.51
CA THR A 74 -7.57 -4.38 -13.11
C THR A 74 -7.93 -2.92 -13.33
N GLU A 75 -9.15 -2.66 -13.75
CA GLU A 75 -9.63 -1.31 -14.08
C GLU A 75 -9.73 -0.38 -12.87
N THR A 76 -9.69 -0.91 -11.64
CA THR A 76 -9.82 -0.10 -10.42
C THR A 76 -8.49 0.46 -9.93
N ILE A 77 -7.37 -0.05 -10.42
CA ILE A 77 -6.04 0.32 -9.92
C ILE A 77 -5.74 1.81 -10.17
N GLY A 78 -6.05 2.30 -11.36
CA GLY A 78 -5.83 3.71 -11.69
C GLY A 78 -6.61 4.67 -10.79
N GLN A 79 -7.84 4.32 -10.45
CA GLN A 79 -8.66 5.12 -9.55
C GLN A 79 -8.13 5.08 -8.12
N MET A 80 -7.67 3.91 -7.66
CA MET A 80 -7.01 3.80 -6.35
C MET A 80 -5.81 4.74 -6.24
N TRP A 81 -4.98 4.78 -7.28
CA TRP A 81 -3.81 5.65 -7.30
C TRP A 81 -4.18 7.13 -7.23
N LYS A 82 -5.23 7.54 -7.94
CA LYS A 82 -5.69 8.92 -7.90
C LYS A 82 -6.11 9.34 -6.49
N GLU A 83 -6.80 8.46 -5.79
CA GLU A 83 -7.24 8.71 -4.43
C GLU A 83 -6.06 8.74 -3.44
N LEU A 84 -5.11 7.81 -3.58
CA LEU A 84 -3.94 7.74 -2.72
C LEU A 84 -3.04 8.96 -2.84
N ARG A 85 -2.93 9.53 -4.03
CA ARG A 85 -2.12 10.75 -4.25
C ARG A 85 -2.62 11.95 -3.47
N LEU A 86 -3.89 11.96 -3.09
CA LEU A 86 -4.47 13.06 -2.33
C LEU A 86 -4.17 12.97 -0.83
N ASN A 87 -3.64 11.85 -0.38
CA ASN A 87 -3.33 11.65 1.03
C ASN A 87 -1.90 12.09 1.36
N GLU A 88 -1.77 13.23 2.03
CA GLU A 88 -0.47 13.83 2.38
C GLU A 88 0.31 13.00 3.40
N ASP A 89 -0.37 12.16 4.18
CA ASP A 89 0.27 11.30 5.18
C ASP A 89 0.90 10.05 4.54
N LEU A 90 0.56 9.78 3.29
CA LEU A 90 1.16 8.71 2.51
C LEU A 90 2.32 9.27 1.70
N LEU A 91 3.55 8.98 2.13
CA LEU A 91 4.75 9.55 1.52
C LEU A 91 5.01 8.99 0.13
N ARG A 92 4.78 7.69 -0.03
CA ARG A 92 5.01 7.01 -1.29
C ARG A 92 4.22 5.72 -1.34
N PHE A 93 3.87 5.30 -2.54
CA PHE A 93 3.22 4.01 -2.75
C PHE A 93 3.56 3.45 -4.12
N MET A 94 3.48 2.12 -4.23
CA MET A 94 3.73 1.41 -5.48
C MET A 94 2.84 0.18 -5.52
N THR A 95 2.33 -0.16 -6.70
CA THR A 95 1.52 -1.36 -6.90
C THR A 95 2.12 -2.17 -8.04
N LEU A 96 2.34 -3.46 -7.78
CA LEU A 96 2.88 -4.39 -8.77
C LEU A 96 1.95 -5.57 -8.94
N SER A 97 1.84 -6.06 -10.17
CA SER A 97 1.14 -7.31 -10.43
C SER A 97 2.03 -8.47 -9.99
N VAL A 98 1.45 -9.44 -9.29
CA VAL A 98 2.19 -10.61 -8.80
C VAL A 98 1.40 -11.88 -9.07
N GLU A 99 2.08 -13.02 -9.03
CA GLU A 99 1.46 -14.32 -9.29
C GLU A 99 1.02 -15.04 -8.03
N SER A 100 1.63 -14.73 -6.90
CA SER A 100 1.34 -15.42 -5.64
C SER A 100 1.56 -14.52 -4.44
N VAL A 101 0.99 -14.93 -3.30
CA VAL A 101 1.15 -14.26 -2.02
C VAL A 101 2.19 -15.04 -1.21
N PRO A 102 3.33 -14.44 -0.82
CA PRO A 102 4.32 -15.15 -0.01
C PRO A 102 3.81 -15.35 1.42
N GLU A 103 4.29 -16.39 2.07
CA GLU A 103 3.98 -16.63 3.48
C GLU A 103 4.75 -15.68 4.39
N LYS A 104 6.00 -15.41 4.02
CA LYS A 104 6.89 -14.52 4.74
C LYS A 104 7.59 -13.62 3.77
N ILE A 105 7.95 -12.43 4.22
CA ILE A 105 8.71 -11.48 3.41
C ILE A 105 9.91 -10.98 4.19
N GLU A 106 10.98 -10.67 3.46
CA GLU A 106 12.09 -9.90 3.97
C GLU A 106 11.87 -8.45 3.60
N PHE A 107 12.29 -7.54 4.48
CA PHE A 107 12.16 -6.13 4.21
C PHE A 107 13.00 -5.74 2.99
N GLN A 108 12.37 -5.09 2.03
CA GLN A 108 13.06 -4.49 0.89
C GLN A 108 12.54 -3.07 0.72
N PRO A 109 13.43 -2.07 0.70
CA PRO A 109 13.00 -0.70 0.46
C PRO A 109 12.48 -0.55 -0.97
N LEU A 110 11.69 0.49 -1.20
CA LEU A 110 11.27 0.82 -2.56
C LEU A 110 12.49 1.07 -3.42
N PRO A 111 12.48 0.59 -4.68
CA PRO A 111 13.59 0.87 -5.59
C PRO A 111 13.74 2.35 -5.83
N GLU A 112 14.99 2.79 -5.93
CA GLU A 112 15.29 4.16 -6.31
C GLU A 112 15.00 4.35 -7.79
N VAL A 113 14.45 5.49 -8.12
CA VAL A 113 14.12 5.82 -9.50
C VAL A 113 15.27 6.57 -10.15
#